data_9ce0ad9a9bbc373fe9d4f27c31adffbe
#
_entry.id   9ce0ad9a9bbc373fe9d4f27c31adffbe
#
_cell.length_a   1.000
_cell.length_b   1.000
_cell.length_c   1.000
_cell.angle_alpha   90.00
_cell.angle_beta   90.00
_cell.angle_gamma   90.00
#
_symmetry.space_group_name_H-M   'P 1'
#
loop_
_entity.id
_entity.type
_entity.pdbx_description
1 polymer ?
#
loop_
_entity_poly.entity_id
_entity_poly.type
_entity_poly.pdbx_seq_one_letter_code
_entity_poly.pdbx_strand_id
1 'polypeptide(L)'
;MASRNFQTLIHPSAVISPSAQIGSGTVVMANAVINADAVVGKGCIINTCASVDHDCVIGDYVHISVGAHIAGTVDIGNKTWIGIGATVSNNVSICGGCIIGAGAVVIRDVNESGTYVGVPIRKIK
;
A
#
# COMPACT_ATOMS: atom_id res chain seq x y z
N MET A 1 11.54 15.93 25.81
CA MET A 1 10.94 16.53 24.63
C MET A 1 9.63 15.83 24.28
N ALA A 2 8.61 16.60 24.02
CA ALA A 2 7.33 16.02 23.65
C ALA A 2 7.49 15.20 22.36
N SER A 3 6.77 14.10 22.28
CA SER A 3 6.69 13.33 21.05
C SER A 3 6.14 14.20 19.93
N ARG A 4 6.65 14.02 18.75
CA ARG A 4 6.17 14.74 17.58
C ARG A 4 5.19 13.87 16.83
N ASN A 5 4.01 14.43 16.57
CA ASN A 5 3.05 13.82 15.69
C ASN A 5 3.22 14.42 14.30
N PHE A 6 3.68 13.62 13.37
CA PHE A 6 3.74 14.04 11.98
C PHE A 6 2.33 14.08 11.42
N GLN A 7 2.04 15.16 10.74
CA GLN A 7 0.72 15.36 10.17
C GLN A 7 0.49 14.46 8.98
N THR A 8 -0.69 13.89 8.90
CA THR A 8 -1.15 13.20 7.71
C THR A 8 -1.55 14.23 6.67
N LEU A 9 -1.06 14.09 5.45
CA LEU A 9 -1.34 15.00 4.34
C LEU A 9 -2.18 14.28 3.30
N ILE A 10 -3.36 14.81 3.02
CA ILE A 10 -4.30 14.21 2.06
C ILE A 10 -4.60 15.23 0.98
N HIS A 11 -4.30 14.86 -0.27
CA HIS A 11 -4.61 15.72 -1.40
C HIS A 11 -6.13 15.89 -1.52
N PRO A 12 -6.63 17.09 -1.85
CA PRO A 12 -8.08 17.34 -1.93
C PRO A 12 -8.83 16.46 -2.93
N SER A 13 -8.16 15.96 -3.96
CA SER A 13 -8.79 15.08 -4.95
C SER A 13 -8.76 13.59 -4.56
N ALA A 14 -8.11 13.24 -3.47
CA ALA A 14 -8.14 11.86 -2.97
C ALA A 14 -9.53 11.53 -2.42
N VAL A 15 -9.96 10.29 -2.61
CA VAL A 15 -11.25 9.80 -2.11
C VAL A 15 -10.98 8.78 -1.01
N ILE A 16 -11.33 9.15 0.23
CA ILE A 16 -11.07 8.30 1.39
C ILE A 16 -12.40 8.02 2.08
N SER A 17 -12.69 6.73 2.28
CA SER A 17 -13.87 6.32 3.03
C SER A 17 -13.82 6.87 4.46
N PRO A 18 -14.95 7.36 5.00
CA PRO A 18 -15.00 7.80 6.41
C PRO A 18 -14.61 6.72 7.42
N SER A 19 -14.76 5.46 7.08
CA SER A 19 -14.39 4.34 7.96
C SER A 19 -12.91 3.93 7.84
N ALA A 20 -12.17 4.46 6.90
CA ALA A 20 -10.74 4.17 6.77
C ALA A 20 -9.94 4.87 7.88
N GLN A 21 -8.87 4.21 8.32
CA GLN A 21 -7.96 4.77 9.31
C GLN A 21 -6.60 5.00 8.65
N ILE A 22 -6.04 6.18 8.86
CA ILE A 22 -4.76 6.55 8.24
C ILE A 22 -3.83 7.06 9.33
N GLY A 23 -2.67 6.42 9.45
CA GLY A 23 -1.68 6.74 10.48
C GLY A 23 -0.99 8.09 10.25
N SER A 24 -0.36 8.58 11.31
CA SER A 24 0.35 9.86 11.28
C SER A 24 1.52 9.85 10.30
N GLY A 25 1.78 10.98 9.66
CA GLY A 25 2.87 11.12 8.71
C GLY A 25 2.65 10.45 7.35
N THR A 26 1.50 9.85 7.14
CA THR A 26 1.15 9.25 5.83
C THR A 26 0.74 10.36 4.87
N VAL A 27 1.15 10.20 3.62
CA VAL A 27 0.82 11.13 2.54
C VAL A 27 -0.06 10.42 1.53
N VAL A 28 -1.22 10.99 1.24
CA VAL A 28 -2.15 10.48 0.23
C VAL A 28 -2.20 11.49 -0.92
N MET A 29 -1.78 11.06 -2.08
CA MET A 29 -1.57 11.92 -3.24
C MET A 29 -2.84 12.07 -4.06
N ALA A 30 -2.73 12.87 -5.13
CA ALA A 30 -3.87 13.19 -6.01
C ALA A 30 -4.54 11.93 -6.58
N ASN A 31 -5.85 11.91 -6.56
CA ASN A 31 -6.70 10.87 -7.13
C ASN A 31 -6.47 9.46 -6.57
N ALA A 32 -5.81 9.36 -5.43
CA ALA A 32 -5.71 8.08 -4.72
C ALA A 32 -7.06 7.76 -4.06
N VAL A 33 -7.33 6.47 -3.92
CA VAL A 33 -8.58 5.98 -3.32
C VAL A 33 -8.26 5.04 -2.17
N ILE A 34 -8.85 5.27 -1.01
CA ILE A 34 -8.76 4.36 0.14
C ILE A 34 -10.19 4.03 0.56
N ASN A 35 -10.56 2.76 0.41
CA ASN A 35 -11.94 2.30 0.58
C ASN A 35 -12.27 1.90 2.03
N ALA A 36 -13.50 1.43 2.22
CA ALA A 36 -14.09 1.20 3.53
C ALA A 36 -13.27 0.26 4.41
N ASP A 37 -13.11 0.65 5.68
CA ASP A 37 -12.46 -0.16 6.71
C ASP A 37 -10.99 -0.50 6.45
N ALA A 38 -10.38 0.11 5.46
CA ALA A 38 -8.94 -0.03 5.25
C ALA A 38 -8.18 0.64 6.39
N VAL A 39 -7.09 0.01 6.83
CA VAL A 39 -6.19 0.55 7.85
C VAL A 39 -4.83 0.77 7.20
N VAL A 40 -4.40 2.01 7.17
CA VAL A 40 -3.09 2.40 6.64
C VAL A 40 -2.23 2.89 7.79
N GLY A 41 -1.04 2.34 7.92
CA GLY A 41 -0.14 2.67 9.01
C GLY A 41 0.44 4.08 8.91
N LYS A 42 1.45 4.34 9.73
CA LYS A 42 2.14 5.63 9.76
C LYS A 42 3.24 5.70 8.72
N GLY A 43 3.55 6.92 8.28
CA GLY A 43 4.68 7.18 7.39
C GLY A 43 4.57 6.54 6.01
N CYS A 44 3.37 6.17 5.59
CA CYS A 44 3.14 5.57 4.28
C CYS A 44 3.06 6.63 3.19
N ILE A 45 3.25 6.20 1.95
CA ILE A 45 2.96 7.01 0.77
C ILE A 45 1.95 6.24 -0.07
N ILE A 46 0.76 6.80 -0.23
CA ILE A 46 -0.25 6.29 -1.16
C ILE A 46 -0.23 7.25 -2.33
N ASN A 47 0.47 6.87 -3.38
CA ASN A 47 0.88 7.77 -4.44
C ASN A 47 -0.25 8.05 -5.45
N THR A 48 0.05 8.89 -6.43
CA THR A 48 -0.91 9.39 -7.41
C THR A 48 -1.69 8.26 -8.09
N CYS A 49 -3.01 8.34 -8.07
CA CYS A 49 -3.93 7.37 -8.66
C CYS A 49 -3.82 5.94 -8.12
N ALA A 50 -3.11 5.73 -7.02
CA ALA A 50 -3.07 4.43 -6.38
C ALA A 50 -4.39 4.13 -5.66
N SER A 51 -4.69 2.86 -5.44
CA SER A 51 -5.87 2.49 -4.68
C SER A 51 -5.58 1.41 -3.65
N VAL A 52 -6.23 1.56 -2.50
CA VAL A 52 -6.26 0.57 -1.42
C VAL A 52 -7.73 0.25 -1.19
N ASP A 53 -8.13 -0.97 -1.51
CA ASP A 53 -9.52 -1.36 -1.46
C ASP A 53 -9.97 -1.72 -0.04
N HIS A 54 -11.20 -2.20 0.09
CA HIS A 54 -11.83 -2.43 1.40
C HIS A 54 -11.09 -3.45 2.26
N ASP A 55 -11.12 -3.24 3.57
CA ASP A 55 -10.60 -4.17 4.57
C ASP A 55 -9.11 -4.54 4.41
N CYS A 56 -8.35 -3.71 3.73
CA CYS A 56 -6.90 -3.88 3.67
C CYS A 56 -6.22 -3.45 4.96
N VAL A 57 -5.11 -4.10 5.29
CA VAL A 57 -4.23 -3.68 6.38
C VAL A 57 -2.86 -3.40 5.79
N ILE A 58 -2.52 -2.13 5.72
CA ILE A 58 -1.23 -1.65 5.20
C ILE A 58 -0.38 -1.26 6.40
N GLY A 59 0.77 -1.88 6.53
CA GLY A 59 1.68 -1.62 7.64
C GLY A 59 2.30 -0.22 7.60
N ASP A 60 3.32 -0.02 8.42
CA ASP A 60 4.01 1.27 8.51
C ASP A 60 5.08 1.40 7.42
N TYR A 61 5.30 2.63 6.97
CA TYR A 61 6.34 2.97 5.99
C TYR A 61 6.24 2.20 4.69
N VAL A 62 5.03 1.90 4.27
CA VAL A 62 4.74 1.23 2.99
C VAL A 62 4.58 2.29 1.91
N HIS A 63 5.14 2.02 0.74
CA HIS A 63 4.96 2.87 -0.43
C HIS A 63 4.10 2.14 -1.47
N ILE A 64 2.91 2.62 -1.68
CA ILE A 64 2.04 2.19 -2.79
C ILE A 64 2.25 3.19 -3.91
N SER A 65 3.00 2.80 -4.93
CA SER A 65 3.48 3.72 -5.97
C SER A 65 2.37 4.15 -6.94
N VAL A 66 2.74 5.04 -7.84
CA VAL A 66 1.82 5.62 -8.83
C VAL A 66 1.05 4.53 -9.58
N GLY A 67 -0.27 4.63 -9.56
CA GLY A 67 -1.15 3.73 -10.29
C GLY A 67 -1.13 2.28 -9.84
N ALA A 68 -0.55 1.96 -8.70
CA ALA A 68 -0.64 0.62 -8.13
C ALA A 68 -2.00 0.41 -7.49
N HIS A 69 -2.55 -0.80 -7.64
CA HIS A 69 -3.89 -1.11 -7.14
C HIS A 69 -3.87 -2.33 -6.24
N ILE A 70 -4.36 -2.14 -5.03
CA ILE A 70 -4.46 -3.18 -4.01
C ILE A 70 -5.93 -3.55 -3.87
N ALA A 71 -6.27 -4.79 -4.20
CA ALA A 71 -7.64 -5.28 -4.10
C ALA A 71 -8.03 -5.53 -2.64
N GLY A 72 -9.26 -5.96 -2.41
CA GLY A 72 -9.83 -6.08 -1.07
C GLY A 72 -9.17 -7.14 -0.19
N THR A 73 -9.15 -6.88 1.11
CA THR A 73 -8.69 -7.82 2.14
C THR A 73 -7.23 -8.28 1.91
N VAL A 74 -6.37 -7.33 1.58
CA VAL A 74 -4.93 -7.55 1.40
C VAL A 74 -4.18 -7.02 2.62
N ASP A 75 -3.22 -7.80 3.11
CA ASP A 75 -2.32 -7.38 4.17
C ASP A 75 -0.93 -7.13 3.57
N ILE A 76 -0.36 -5.96 3.84
CA ILE A 76 0.99 -5.62 3.39
C ILE A 76 1.83 -5.25 4.61
N GLY A 77 2.93 -5.98 4.81
CA GLY A 77 3.82 -5.76 5.95
C GLY A 77 4.63 -4.48 5.84
N ASN A 78 5.21 -4.08 6.96
CA ASN A 78 5.96 -2.84 7.09
C ASN A 78 7.09 -2.71 6.06
N LYS A 79 7.34 -1.49 5.59
CA LYS A 79 8.47 -1.14 4.73
C LYS A 79 8.46 -1.83 3.36
N THR A 80 7.33 -2.34 2.93
CA THR A 80 7.18 -2.93 1.60
C THR A 80 6.95 -1.83 0.57
N TRP A 81 7.50 -2.01 -0.60
CA TRP A 81 7.34 -1.11 -1.74
C TRP A 81 6.56 -1.84 -2.82
N ILE A 82 5.41 -1.29 -3.19
CA ILE A 82 4.61 -1.78 -4.30
C ILE A 82 4.87 -0.86 -5.49
N GLY A 83 5.48 -1.38 -6.54
CA GLY A 83 5.96 -0.60 -7.68
C GLY A 83 4.86 0.01 -8.53
N ILE A 84 5.27 0.92 -9.41
CA ILE A 84 4.35 1.63 -10.32
C ILE A 84 3.50 0.65 -11.11
N GLY A 85 2.18 0.84 -11.10
CA GLY A 85 1.25 0.04 -11.88
C GLY A 85 1.13 -1.42 -11.45
N ALA A 86 1.73 -1.81 -10.33
CA ALA A 86 1.59 -3.18 -9.84
C ALA A 86 0.15 -3.43 -9.37
N THR A 87 -0.27 -4.67 -9.46
CA THR A 87 -1.62 -5.11 -9.08
C THR A 87 -1.53 -6.23 -8.08
N VAL A 88 -2.25 -6.11 -6.96
CA VAL A 88 -2.32 -7.15 -5.93
C VAL A 88 -3.73 -7.67 -5.86
N SER A 89 -3.89 -8.97 -6.09
CA SER A 89 -5.19 -9.63 -6.06
C SER A 89 -5.76 -9.67 -4.63
N ASN A 90 -7.07 -9.81 -4.52
CA ASN A 90 -7.75 -9.87 -3.23
C ASN A 90 -7.28 -11.05 -2.36
N ASN A 91 -7.37 -10.87 -1.05
CA ASN A 91 -7.06 -11.89 -0.03
C ASN A 91 -5.59 -12.36 -0.05
N VAL A 92 -4.68 -11.52 -0.51
CA VAL A 92 -3.24 -11.82 -0.55
C VAL A 92 -2.56 -11.16 0.64
N SER A 93 -1.59 -11.85 1.23
CA SER A 93 -0.72 -11.30 2.26
C SER A 93 0.70 -11.16 1.72
N ILE A 94 1.30 -9.99 1.89
CA ILE A 94 2.68 -9.72 1.52
C ILE A 94 3.44 -9.35 2.79
N CYS A 95 4.48 -10.12 3.12
CA CYS A 95 5.28 -9.86 4.31
C CYS A 95 6.07 -8.55 4.18
N GLY A 96 6.61 -8.07 5.31
CA GLY A 96 7.37 -6.82 5.33
C GLY A 96 8.68 -6.90 4.58
N GLY A 97 9.20 -5.72 4.21
CA GLY A 97 10.50 -5.61 3.57
C GLY A 97 10.57 -6.13 2.15
N CYS A 98 9.44 -6.22 1.47
CA CYS A 98 9.39 -6.68 0.07
C CYS A 98 9.47 -5.52 -0.90
N ILE A 99 10.00 -5.79 -2.10
CA ILE A 99 9.90 -4.92 -3.25
C ILE A 99 9.13 -5.67 -4.34
N ILE A 100 7.98 -5.14 -4.68
CA ILE A 100 7.17 -5.66 -5.79
C ILE A 100 7.44 -4.73 -6.98
N GLY A 101 7.98 -5.28 -8.05
CA GLY A 101 8.42 -4.49 -9.19
C GLY A 101 7.28 -3.81 -9.95
N ALA A 102 7.64 -2.82 -10.76
CA ALA A 102 6.68 -2.09 -11.58
C ALA A 102 5.93 -3.04 -12.52
N GLY A 103 4.62 -2.85 -12.62
CA GLY A 103 3.76 -3.66 -13.47
C GLY A 103 3.59 -5.11 -13.06
N ALA A 104 4.11 -5.51 -11.92
CA ALA A 104 4.00 -6.88 -11.44
C ALA A 104 2.56 -7.21 -11.01
N VAL A 105 2.20 -8.47 -11.10
CA VAL A 105 0.89 -8.96 -10.67
C VAL A 105 1.08 -10.01 -9.57
N VAL A 106 0.55 -9.70 -8.38
CA VAL A 106 0.64 -10.58 -7.21
C VAL A 106 -0.69 -11.31 -7.05
N ILE A 107 -0.69 -12.62 -7.24
CA ILE A 107 -1.89 -13.45 -7.14
C ILE A 107 -1.80 -14.51 -6.04
N ARG A 108 -0.73 -14.51 -5.27
CA ARG A 108 -0.51 -15.45 -4.16
C ARG A 108 0.25 -14.75 -3.04
N ASP A 109 0.23 -15.34 -1.86
CA ASP A 109 0.93 -14.80 -0.70
C ASP A 109 2.44 -14.74 -0.95
N VAL A 110 3.06 -13.72 -0.40
CA VAL A 110 4.50 -13.52 -0.39
C VAL A 110 4.97 -13.63 1.06
N ASN A 111 5.61 -14.74 1.40
CA ASN A 111 5.96 -15.08 2.78
C ASN A 111 7.43 -14.85 3.13
N GLU A 112 8.23 -14.41 2.18
CA GLU A 112 9.65 -14.19 2.37
C GLU A 112 10.03 -12.84 1.79
N SER A 113 10.76 -12.04 2.58
CA SER A 113 11.23 -10.73 2.11
C SER A 113 12.15 -10.90 0.90
N GLY A 114 12.02 -10.00 -0.04
CA GLY A 114 12.82 -10.03 -1.26
C GLY A 114 12.24 -9.16 -2.34
N THR A 115 12.79 -9.28 -3.52
CA THR A 115 12.34 -8.55 -4.72
C THR A 115 11.62 -9.51 -5.66
N TYR A 116 10.42 -9.13 -6.03
CA TYR A 116 9.53 -9.95 -6.86
C TYR A 116 9.12 -9.15 -8.09
N VAL A 117 9.19 -9.76 -9.27
CA VAL A 117 8.83 -9.11 -10.53
C VAL A 117 8.00 -10.05 -11.41
N GLY A 118 7.27 -9.47 -12.33
CA GLY A 118 6.64 -10.22 -13.42
C GLY A 118 5.15 -10.47 -13.25
N VAL A 119 4.58 -11.15 -14.24
CA VAL A 119 3.15 -11.46 -14.35
C VAL A 119 3.01 -12.96 -14.67
N PRO A 120 2.67 -13.80 -13.67
CA PRO A 120 2.65 -13.50 -12.24
C PRO A 120 4.06 -13.31 -11.70
N ILE A 121 4.13 -12.84 -10.43
CA ILE A 121 5.41 -12.55 -9.80
C ILE A 121 6.30 -13.79 -9.66
N ARG A 122 7.61 -13.51 -9.67
CA ARG A 122 8.63 -14.45 -9.24
C ARG A 122 9.70 -13.71 -8.46
N LYS A 123 10.29 -14.39 -7.48
CA LYS A 123 11.37 -13.81 -6.69
C LYS A 123 12.65 -13.79 -7.50
N ILE A 124 13.36 -12.65 -7.52
CA ILE A 124 14.64 -12.50 -8.20
C ILE A 124 15.81 -12.24 -7.25
N LYS A 125 15.56 -11.79 -6.04
CA LYS A 125 16.59 -11.64 -5.00
C LYS A 125 16.02 -11.74 -3.59
#